data_5e3a1e9461b3932a355745b92b68a82d
#
_entry.id   5e3a1e9461b3932a355745b92b68a82d
#
_cell.length_a   1.000
_cell.length_b   1.000
_cell.length_c   1.000
_cell.angle_alpha   90.00
_cell.angle_beta   90.00
_cell.angle_gamma   90.00
#
_symmetry.space_group_name_H-M   'P 1'
#
loop_
_entity.id
_entity.type
_entity.pdbx_description
1 polymer ?
#
loop_
_entity_poly.entity_id
_entity_poly.type
_entity_poly.pdbx_seq_one_letter_code
_entity_poly.pdbx_strand_id
1 'polypeptide(L)'
;VAVIGAGTMGGGIAMNFANAGIPVTMLELKQEALDKGLALIRKNYENSAKKGKLTQEQVETRMALLSGTTTYDDLADVDLVIEAVFEKMEVKKTVFTTLDKVCKPGAILASNTSTLDVNEIAACTSRPQDVIGLHFFSPANVMKLLEVVKAEDTSADVIKTCMKLAKRIKKVAVLVGVCFGFVGNRMIEPY
;
A
#
# COMPACT_ATOMS: atom_id res chain seq x y z
N VAL A 1 -1.45 10.01 -0.86
CA VAL A 1 -0.96 8.63 -0.97
C VAL A 1 -1.52 8.00 -2.24
N ALA A 2 -0.74 7.15 -2.90
CA ALA A 2 -1.23 6.33 -4.01
C ALA A 2 -1.14 4.84 -3.65
N VAL A 3 -2.09 4.05 -4.17
CA VAL A 3 -2.09 2.60 -4.09
C VAL A 3 -2.20 2.04 -5.50
N ILE A 4 -1.25 1.17 -5.90
CA ILE A 4 -1.25 0.52 -7.20
C ILE A 4 -1.84 -0.88 -7.08
N GLY A 5 -2.86 -1.14 -7.87
CA GLY A 5 -3.68 -2.34 -7.83
C GLY A 5 -5.00 -2.12 -7.10
N ALA A 6 -6.11 -2.37 -7.76
CA ALA A 6 -7.47 -2.23 -7.23
C ALA A 6 -8.07 -3.58 -6.78
N GLY A 7 -7.23 -4.58 -6.57
CA GLY A 7 -7.64 -5.88 -6.03
C GLY A 7 -7.94 -5.85 -4.52
N THR A 8 -8.13 -7.04 -3.94
CA THR A 8 -8.49 -7.19 -2.52
C THR A 8 -7.49 -6.50 -1.58
N MET A 9 -6.17 -6.70 -1.82
CA MET A 9 -5.14 -6.08 -0.97
C MET A 9 -5.08 -4.58 -1.17
N GLY A 10 -4.99 -4.09 -2.42
CA GLY A 10 -4.94 -2.66 -2.70
C GLY A 10 -6.18 -1.91 -2.19
N GLY A 11 -7.37 -2.48 -2.38
CA GLY A 11 -8.61 -1.92 -1.83
C GLY A 11 -8.60 -1.84 -0.30
N GLY A 12 -8.18 -2.91 0.38
CA GLY A 12 -8.06 -2.92 1.84
C GLY A 12 -7.01 -1.92 2.37
N ILE A 13 -5.87 -1.78 1.67
CA ILE A 13 -4.84 -0.80 2.00
C ILE A 13 -5.40 0.62 1.85
N ALA A 14 -6.07 0.92 0.74
CA ALA A 14 -6.69 2.22 0.50
C ALA A 14 -7.71 2.60 1.59
N MET A 15 -8.51 1.63 2.05
CA MET A 15 -9.46 1.84 3.15
C MET A 15 -8.77 2.26 4.45
N ASN A 16 -7.59 1.73 4.77
CA ASN A 16 -6.84 2.15 5.97
C ASN A 16 -6.52 3.64 5.95
N PHE A 17 -6.12 4.17 4.81
CA PHE A 17 -5.80 5.60 4.66
C PHE A 17 -7.06 6.45 4.69
N ALA A 18 -8.11 6.07 3.96
CA ALA A 18 -9.40 6.77 3.97
C ALA A 18 -10.02 6.81 5.37
N ASN A 19 -9.91 5.71 6.13
CA ASN A 19 -10.35 5.65 7.54
C ASN A 19 -9.60 6.63 8.45
N ALA A 20 -8.37 6.97 8.11
CA ALA A 20 -7.54 7.94 8.83
C ALA A 20 -7.68 9.38 8.29
N GLY A 21 -8.59 9.62 7.35
CA GLY A 21 -8.80 10.92 6.72
C GLY A 21 -7.73 11.33 5.72
N ILE A 22 -6.99 10.37 5.17
CA ILE A 22 -5.91 10.61 4.21
C ILE A 22 -6.41 10.31 2.79
N PRO A 23 -6.31 11.29 1.86
CA PRO A 23 -6.70 11.08 0.46
C PRO A 23 -5.85 10.01 -0.21
N VAL A 24 -6.49 9.16 -1.03
CA VAL A 24 -5.85 8.07 -1.76
C VAL A 24 -6.22 8.12 -3.23
N THR A 25 -5.21 8.07 -4.09
CA THR A 25 -5.38 7.81 -5.52
C THR A 25 -5.09 6.33 -5.78
N MET A 26 -6.06 5.61 -6.30
CA MET A 26 -5.90 4.21 -6.70
C MET A 26 -5.58 4.14 -8.18
N LEU A 27 -4.46 3.51 -8.52
CA LEU A 27 -4.07 3.25 -9.90
C LEU A 27 -4.35 1.80 -10.27
N GLU A 28 -5.08 1.60 -11.36
CA GLU A 28 -5.29 0.30 -11.99
C GLU A 28 -5.30 0.50 -13.51
N LEU A 29 -4.53 -0.31 -14.23
CA LEU A 29 -4.35 -0.12 -15.67
C LEU A 29 -5.63 -0.35 -16.50
N LYS A 30 -6.57 -1.13 -15.96
CA LYS A 30 -7.86 -1.42 -16.60
C LYS A 30 -8.98 -0.68 -15.88
N GLN A 31 -9.68 0.19 -16.58
CA GLN A 31 -10.81 0.96 -16.03
C GLN A 31 -11.85 0.05 -15.37
N GLU A 32 -12.20 -1.06 -16.01
CA GLU A 32 -13.18 -2.03 -15.45
C GLU A 32 -12.71 -2.61 -14.10
N ALA A 33 -11.42 -2.91 -13.96
CA ALA A 33 -10.87 -3.42 -12.70
C ALA A 33 -10.83 -2.34 -11.62
N LEU A 34 -10.53 -1.09 -12.00
CA LEU A 34 -10.59 0.06 -11.12
C LEU A 34 -12.01 0.28 -10.57
N ASP A 35 -13.00 0.30 -11.46
CA ASP A 35 -14.41 0.50 -11.10
C ASP A 35 -14.91 -0.60 -10.17
N LYS A 36 -14.56 -1.86 -10.45
CA LYS A 36 -14.87 -2.99 -9.57
C LYS A 36 -14.21 -2.85 -8.19
N GLY A 37 -12.96 -2.42 -8.15
CA GLY A 37 -12.23 -2.21 -6.90
C GLY A 37 -12.88 -1.12 -6.03
N LEU A 38 -13.20 0.04 -6.60
CA LEU A 38 -13.88 1.13 -5.91
C LEU A 38 -15.29 0.74 -5.46
N ALA A 39 -16.04 0.00 -6.30
CA ALA A 39 -17.37 -0.51 -5.94
C ALA A 39 -17.29 -1.51 -4.76
N LEU A 40 -16.27 -2.36 -4.72
CA LEU A 40 -16.06 -3.28 -3.60
C LEU A 40 -15.76 -2.55 -2.29
N ILE A 41 -14.94 -1.49 -2.33
CA ILE A 41 -14.68 -0.65 -1.16
C ILE A 41 -15.99 -0.02 -0.66
N ARG A 42 -16.79 0.58 -1.54
CA ARG A 42 -18.10 1.16 -1.19
C ARG A 42 -19.00 0.11 -0.53
N LYS A 43 -19.11 -1.07 -1.12
CA LYS A 43 -19.88 -2.19 -0.56
C LYS A 43 -19.43 -2.57 0.84
N ASN A 44 -18.12 -2.61 1.09
CA ASN A 44 -17.56 -2.91 2.41
C ASN A 44 -17.95 -1.85 3.46
N TYR A 45 -17.89 -0.57 3.10
CA TYR A 45 -18.32 0.52 3.96
C TYR A 45 -19.83 0.49 4.22
N GLU A 46 -20.65 0.28 3.19
CA GLU A 46 -22.11 0.17 3.33
C GLU A 46 -22.51 -1.02 4.21
N ASN A 47 -21.83 -2.17 4.07
CA ASN A 47 -22.05 -3.31 4.94
C ASN A 47 -21.71 -3.00 6.41
N SER A 48 -20.68 -2.19 6.64
CA SER A 48 -20.33 -1.72 7.98
C SER A 48 -21.37 -0.76 8.55
N ALA A 49 -21.95 0.10 7.69
CA ALA A 49 -23.02 1.01 8.06
C ALA A 49 -24.31 0.23 8.41
N LYS A 50 -24.68 -0.77 7.61
CA LYS A 50 -25.83 -1.66 7.89
C LYS A 50 -25.70 -2.39 9.23
N LYS A 51 -24.47 -2.68 9.66
CA LYS A 51 -24.15 -3.30 10.97
C LYS A 51 -24.04 -2.27 12.11
N GLY A 52 -24.35 -1.00 11.87
CA GLY A 52 -24.27 0.06 12.86
C GLY A 52 -22.86 0.47 13.29
N LYS A 53 -21.81 0.01 12.54
CA LYS A 53 -20.41 0.35 12.83
C LYS A 53 -19.97 1.69 12.24
N LEU A 54 -20.68 2.19 11.25
CA LEU A 54 -20.47 3.46 10.59
C LEU A 54 -21.81 4.15 10.38
N THR A 55 -21.79 5.49 10.27
CA THR A 55 -22.92 6.25 9.76
C THR A 55 -22.83 6.34 8.23
N GLN A 56 -23.97 6.61 7.55
CA GLN A 56 -23.96 6.83 6.11
C GLN A 56 -23.11 8.05 5.72
N GLU A 57 -23.11 9.08 6.54
CA GLU A 57 -22.24 10.25 6.37
C GLU A 57 -20.75 9.87 6.39
N GLN A 58 -20.34 8.99 7.30
CA GLN A 58 -18.97 8.48 7.34
C GLN A 58 -18.61 7.66 6.10
N VAL A 59 -19.55 6.89 5.55
CA VAL A 59 -19.35 6.18 4.28
C VAL A 59 -19.03 7.18 3.16
N GLU A 60 -19.85 8.19 2.99
CA GLU A 60 -19.66 9.19 1.93
C GLU A 60 -18.38 10.01 2.14
N THR A 61 -18.06 10.40 3.38
CA THR A 61 -16.82 11.11 3.71
C THR A 61 -15.58 10.28 3.34
N ARG A 62 -15.57 8.97 3.64
CA ARG A 62 -14.45 8.09 3.32
C ARG A 62 -14.35 7.81 1.83
N MET A 63 -15.47 7.59 1.16
CA MET A 63 -15.50 7.40 -0.29
C MET A 63 -15.02 8.65 -1.05
N ALA A 64 -15.31 9.84 -0.56
CA ALA A 64 -14.85 11.11 -1.13
C ALA A 64 -13.32 11.29 -1.06
N LEU A 65 -12.62 10.56 -0.19
CA LEU A 65 -11.17 10.56 -0.09
C LEU A 65 -10.51 9.63 -1.12
N LEU A 66 -11.28 8.79 -1.81
CA LEU A 66 -10.78 7.83 -2.79
C LEU A 66 -11.01 8.35 -4.20
N SER A 67 -9.96 8.43 -4.98
CA SER A 67 -9.99 8.69 -6.41
C SER A 67 -9.36 7.54 -7.19
N GLY A 68 -9.69 7.41 -8.46
CA GLY A 68 -9.13 6.39 -9.32
C GLY A 68 -8.44 6.99 -10.53
N THR A 69 -7.39 6.34 -11.01
CA THR A 69 -6.70 6.68 -12.25
C THR A 69 -6.22 5.44 -12.98
N THR A 70 -6.05 5.55 -14.30
CA THR A 70 -5.46 4.51 -15.15
C THR A 70 -4.07 4.90 -15.66
N THR A 71 -3.55 6.08 -15.27
CA THR A 71 -2.26 6.58 -15.72
C THR A 71 -1.31 6.88 -14.55
N TYR A 72 -0.04 6.52 -14.72
CA TYR A 72 1.00 6.80 -13.75
C TYR A 72 1.28 8.29 -13.57
N ASP A 73 1.04 9.12 -14.59
CA ASP A 73 1.31 10.56 -14.54
C ASP A 73 0.57 11.28 -13.40
N ASP A 74 -0.60 10.78 -13.03
CA ASP A 74 -1.38 11.31 -11.92
C ASP A 74 -0.74 11.06 -10.53
N LEU A 75 0.33 10.25 -10.48
CA LEU A 75 1.08 9.96 -9.25
C LEU A 75 2.29 10.88 -9.05
N ALA A 76 2.50 11.87 -9.93
CA ALA A 76 3.69 12.72 -9.91
C ALA A 76 3.89 13.46 -8.56
N ASP A 77 2.82 13.91 -7.93
CA ASP A 77 2.86 14.75 -6.72
C ASP A 77 2.61 13.99 -5.41
N VAL A 78 2.46 12.66 -5.46
CA VAL A 78 2.19 11.89 -4.23
C VAL A 78 3.43 11.77 -3.34
N ASP A 79 3.23 11.68 -2.04
CA ASP A 79 4.31 11.55 -1.05
C ASP A 79 4.68 10.09 -0.77
N LEU A 80 3.74 9.17 -1.00
CA LEU A 80 3.90 7.74 -0.77
C LEU A 80 3.11 6.96 -1.80
N VAL A 81 3.76 5.95 -2.39
CA VAL A 81 3.11 4.94 -3.24
C VAL A 81 3.24 3.58 -2.56
N ILE A 82 2.15 2.83 -2.51
CA ILE A 82 2.14 1.43 -2.06
C ILE A 82 1.72 0.56 -3.22
N GLU A 83 2.64 -0.26 -3.71
CA GLU A 83 2.40 -1.22 -4.77
C GLU A 83 1.80 -2.51 -4.18
N ALA A 84 0.67 -2.93 -4.71
CA ALA A 84 -0.07 -4.13 -4.32
C ALA A 84 -0.56 -4.92 -5.55
N VAL A 85 0.31 -5.08 -6.54
CA VAL A 85 0.06 -5.87 -7.76
C VAL A 85 0.50 -7.33 -7.57
N PHE A 86 0.45 -8.13 -8.65
CA PHE A 86 0.83 -9.55 -8.60
C PHE A 86 2.23 -9.79 -8.02
N GLU A 87 2.34 -10.85 -7.22
CA GLU A 87 3.57 -11.28 -6.53
C GLU A 87 4.57 -11.91 -7.51
N LYS A 88 5.05 -11.11 -8.46
CA LYS A 88 6.07 -11.48 -9.46
C LYS A 88 7.12 -10.39 -9.53
N MET A 89 8.39 -10.75 -9.35
CA MET A 89 9.51 -9.82 -9.31
C MET A 89 9.56 -8.93 -10.57
N GLU A 90 9.41 -9.50 -11.76
CA GLU A 90 9.46 -8.76 -13.02
C GLU A 90 8.37 -7.68 -13.12
N VAL A 91 7.17 -7.99 -12.61
CA VAL A 91 6.06 -7.02 -12.59
C VAL A 91 6.40 -5.88 -11.64
N LYS A 92 6.91 -6.21 -10.44
CA LYS A 92 7.27 -5.19 -9.45
C LYS A 92 8.42 -4.31 -9.92
N LYS A 93 9.45 -4.88 -10.54
CA LYS A 93 10.57 -4.12 -11.16
C LYS A 93 10.05 -3.15 -12.23
N THR A 94 9.12 -3.57 -13.07
CA THR A 94 8.51 -2.71 -14.09
C THR A 94 7.76 -1.55 -13.45
N VAL A 95 6.95 -1.81 -12.42
CA VAL A 95 6.21 -0.78 -11.68
C VAL A 95 7.19 0.21 -11.04
N PHE A 96 8.18 -0.28 -10.30
CA PHE A 96 9.13 0.60 -9.58
C PHE A 96 10.01 1.42 -10.52
N THR A 97 10.42 0.87 -11.66
CA THR A 97 11.14 1.63 -12.70
C THR A 97 10.27 2.76 -13.27
N THR A 98 8.98 2.54 -13.41
CA THR A 98 8.03 3.56 -13.85
C THR A 98 7.83 4.62 -12.78
N LEU A 99 7.62 4.22 -11.52
CA LEU A 99 7.47 5.13 -10.39
C LEU A 99 8.69 6.01 -10.16
N ASP A 100 9.89 5.45 -10.35
CA ASP A 100 11.15 6.18 -10.24
C ASP A 100 11.23 7.38 -11.19
N LYS A 101 10.63 7.25 -12.38
CA LYS A 101 10.59 8.32 -13.39
C LYS A 101 9.47 9.33 -13.15
N VAL A 102 8.33 8.88 -12.64
CA VAL A 102 7.10 9.69 -12.54
C VAL A 102 7.02 10.43 -11.21
N CYS A 103 7.31 9.77 -10.10
CA CYS A 103 7.13 10.36 -8.78
C CYS A 103 8.18 11.42 -8.46
N LYS A 104 7.76 12.47 -7.77
CA LYS A 104 8.65 13.54 -7.32
C LYS A 104 9.81 13.02 -6.44
N PRO A 105 10.95 13.71 -6.41
CA PRO A 105 12.03 13.40 -5.47
C PRO A 105 11.52 13.39 -4.02
N GLY A 106 11.98 12.42 -3.22
CA GLY A 106 11.58 12.26 -1.82
C GLY A 106 10.27 11.53 -1.61
N ALA A 107 9.52 11.18 -2.66
CA ALA A 107 8.38 10.29 -2.54
C ALA A 107 8.85 8.89 -2.10
N ILE A 108 8.16 8.30 -1.12
CA ILE A 108 8.45 6.95 -0.63
C ILE A 108 7.78 5.95 -1.56
N LEU A 109 8.55 4.97 -2.04
CA LEU A 109 8.08 3.90 -2.89
C LEU A 109 8.05 2.60 -2.10
N ALA A 110 6.85 2.11 -1.79
CA ALA A 110 6.66 0.93 -0.95
C ALA A 110 6.09 -0.24 -1.73
N SER A 111 6.56 -1.45 -1.44
CA SER A 111 5.96 -2.70 -1.95
C SER A 111 5.23 -3.45 -0.84
N ASN A 112 4.03 -3.94 -1.15
CA ASN A 112 3.28 -4.85 -0.27
C ASN A 112 3.65 -6.32 -0.52
N THR A 113 4.84 -6.59 -1.04
CA THR A 113 5.30 -7.98 -1.20
C THR A 113 5.26 -8.74 0.12
N SER A 114 4.95 -10.03 0.05
CA SER A 114 4.94 -10.94 1.21
C SER A 114 6.22 -11.76 1.33
N THR A 115 6.96 -11.95 0.23
CA THR A 115 8.08 -12.89 0.17
C THR A 115 9.24 -12.44 -0.70
N LEU A 116 9.01 -11.51 -1.65
CA LEU A 116 10.05 -11.09 -2.60
C LEU A 116 11.10 -10.20 -1.92
N ASP A 117 12.31 -10.24 -2.46
CA ASP A 117 13.43 -9.46 -1.94
C ASP A 117 13.26 -7.97 -2.25
N VAL A 118 13.04 -7.16 -1.21
CA VAL A 118 12.89 -5.71 -1.33
C VAL A 118 14.19 -5.05 -1.79
N ASN A 119 15.35 -5.64 -1.55
CA ASN A 119 16.65 -5.14 -2.06
C ASN A 119 16.69 -5.19 -3.58
N GLU A 120 16.21 -6.28 -4.21
CA GLU A 120 16.11 -6.37 -5.66
C GLU A 120 15.15 -5.35 -6.26
N ILE A 121 14.03 -5.06 -5.57
CA ILE A 121 13.09 -4.03 -5.99
C ILE A 121 13.73 -2.65 -5.89
N ALA A 122 14.42 -2.35 -4.80
CA ALA A 122 15.12 -1.09 -4.59
C ALA A 122 16.22 -0.85 -5.63
N ALA A 123 16.97 -1.89 -5.98
CA ALA A 123 18.08 -1.83 -6.93
C ALA A 123 17.66 -1.46 -8.37
N CYS A 124 16.38 -1.60 -8.73
CA CYS A 124 15.90 -1.20 -10.06
C CYS A 124 15.52 0.30 -10.14
N THR A 125 15.67 1.05 -9.05
CA THR A 125 15.39 2.49 -8.99
C THR A 125 16.68 3.30 -8.85
N SER A 126 16.63 4.58 -9.19
CA SER A 126 17.75 5.52 -8.95
C SER A 126 17.80 6.04 -7.50
N ARG A 127 16.82 5.66 -6.67
CA ARG A 127 16.62 6.12 -5.30
C ARG A 127 16.34 4.97 -4.32
N PRO A 128 17.25 3.99 -4.18
CA PRO A 128 17.02 2.85 -3.30
C PRO A 128 16.79 3.24 -1.84
N GLN A 129 17.30 4.40 -1.41
CA GLN A 129 17.07 4.95 -0.07
C GLN A 129 15.60 5.34 0.22
N ASP A 130 14.79 5.55 -0.82
CA ASP A 130 13.37 5.89 -0.73
C ASP A 130 12.45 4.67 -0.88
N VAL A 131 13.02 3.48 -1.06
CA VAL A 131 12.29 2.21 -1.25
C VAL A 131 12.21 1.45 0.07
N ILE A 132 11.02 0.90 0.35
CA ILE A 132 10.73 0.14 1.58
C ILE A 132 9.67 -0.94 1.31
N GLY A 133 9.62 -1.98 2.13
CA GLY A 133 8.48 -2.89 2.16
C GLY A 133 7.44 -2.43 3.20
N LEU A 134 6.17 -2.47 2.83
CA LEU A 134 5.03 -2.27 3.73
C LEU A 134 4.09 -3.45 3.56
N HIS A 135 4.34 -4.52 4.31
CA HIS A 135 3.58 -5.76 4.21
C HIS A 135 2.36 -5.73 5.11
N PHE A 136 1.19 -5.56 4.49
CA PHE A 136 -0.12 -5.66 5.12
C PHE A 136 -0.62 -7.10 5.08
N PHE A 137 -1.36 -7.52 6.10
CA PHE A 137 -1.96 -8.85 6.18
C PHE A 137 -3.42 -8.81 5.70
N SER A 138 -3.86 -9.86 5.04
CA SER A 138 -5.21 -9.97 4.50
C SER A 138 -6.22 -10.40 5.57
N PRO A 139 -7.39 -9.74 5.66
CA PRO A 139 -7.85 -8.53 4.95
C PRO A 139 -7.16 -7.26 5.49
N ALA A 140 -6.56 -6.44 4.60
CA ALA A 140 -5.72 -5.32 5.01
C ALA A 140 -6.47 -4.25 5.83
N ASN A 141 -7.75 -4.06 5.59
CA ASN A 141 -8.59 -3.13 6.34
C ASN A 141 -8.98 -3.62 7.76
N VAL A 142 -8.71 -4.89 8.07
CA VAL A 142 -9.08 -5.53 9.35
C VAL A 142 -7.87 -5.87 10.19
N MET A 143 -6.87 -6.53 9.57
CA MET A 143 -5.67 -7.02 10.26
C MET A 143 -4.82 -5.85 10.76
N LYS A 144 -4.40 -5.93 12.03
CA LYS A 144 -3.68 -4.82 12.69
C LYS A 144 -2.19 -4.80 12.41
N LEU A 145 -1.59 -5.96 12.14
CA LEU A 145 -0.15 -6.06 11.94
C LEU A 145 0.27 -5.41 10.61
N LEU A 146 1.35 -4.62 10.66
CA LEU A 146 2.05 -4.09 9.51
C LEU A 146 3.55 -4.32 9.68
N GLU A 147 4.15 -5.12 8.83
CA GLU A 147 5.59 -5.27 8.78
C GLU A 147 6.21 -4.15 7.94
N VAL A 148 7.06 -3.37 8.56
CA VAL A 148 7.86 -2.33 7.91
C VAL A 148 9.20 -2.98 7.57
N VAL A 149 9.39 -3.33 6.30
CA VAL A 149 10.53 -4.12 5.83
C VAL A 149 11.60 -3.18 5.29
N LYS A 150 12.68 -3.01 6.03
CA LYS A 150 13.80 -2.20 5.59
C LYS A 150 14.69 -2.99 4.61
N ALA A 151 14.96 -2.43 3.43
CA ALA A 151 16.03 -2.86 2.56
C ALA A 151 17.39 -2.34 3.08
N GLU A 152 18.48 -2.80 2.50
CA GLU A 152 19.83 -2.41 2.92
C GLU A 152 20.05 -0.89 2.83
N ASP A 153 19.57 -0.26 1.76
CA ASP A 153 19.75 1.16 1.49
C ASP A 153 18.60 2.05 2.02
N THR A 154 17.54 1.47 2.58
CA THR A 154 16.40 2.27 3.08
C THR A 154 16.85 3.28 4.12
N SER A 155 16.59 4.57 3.90
CA SER A 155 17.00 5.63 4.79
C SER A 155 16.28 5.59 6.14
N ALA A 156 16.95 6.07 7.19
CA ALA A 156 16.37 6.15 8.53
C ALA A 156 15.12 7.04 8.56
N ASP A 157 15.08 8.10 7.76
CA ASP A 157 13.93 9.01 7.69
C ASP A 157 12.70 8.34 7.05
N VAL A 158 12.90 7.52 6.03
CA VAL A 158 11.83 6.71 5.41
C VAL A 158 11.28 5.71 6.41
N ILE A 159 12.14 4.98 7.11
CA ILE A 159 11.74 4.03 8.16
C ILE A 159 10.93 4.74 9.24
N LYS A 160 11.44 5.85 9.78
CA LYS A 160 10.77 6.64 10.81
C LYS A 160 9.42 7.17 10.37
N THR A 161 9.32 7.64 9.13
CA THR A 161 8.08 8.12 8.53
C THR A 161 7.05 7.00 8.42
N CYS A 162 7.44 5.83 7.92
CA CYS A 162 6.55 4.68 7.80
C CYS A 162 6.10 4.13 9.15
N MET A 163 6.97 4.11 10.16
CA MET A 163 6.59 3.71 11.53
C MET A 163 5.58 4.68 12.16
N LYS A 164 5.71 5.99 11.93
CA LYS A 164 4.73 6.99 12.38
C LYS A 164 3.41 6.86 11.62
N LEU A 165 3.49 6.66 10.30
CA LEU A 165 2.32 6.47 9.45
C LEU A 165 1.50 5.25 9.88
N ALA A 166 2.16 4.13 10.18
CA ALA A 166 1.51 2.93 10.67
C ALA A 166 0.64 3.21 11.91
N LYS A 167 1.16 3.98 12.88
CA LYS A 167 0.37 4.41 14.06
C LYS A 167 -0.83 5.26 13.65
N ARG A 168 -0.68 6.19 12.70
CA ARG A 168 -1.75 7.06 12.22
C ARG A 168 -2.89 6.28 11.57
N ILE A 169 -2.57 5.22 10.84
CA ILE A 169 -3.56 4.31 10.24
C ILE A 169 -3.97 3.16 11.17
N LYS A 170 -3.66 3.27 12.46
CA LYS A 170 -4.05 2.33 13.54
C LYS A 170 -3.51 0.91 13.34
N LYS A 171 -2.31 0.77 12.79
CA LYS A 171 -1.57 -0.48 12.69
C LYS A 171 -0.59 -0.64 13.83
N VAL A 172 -0.31 -1.90 14.17
CA VAL A 172 0.81 -2.30 15.01
C VAL A 172 1.99 -2.56 14.08
N ALA A 173 2.95 -1.66 14.07
CA ALA A 173 4.11 -1.75 13.19
C ALA A 173 5.25 -2.53 13.83
N VAL A 174 5.84 -3.42 13.06
CA VAL A 174 7.07 -4.15 13.42
C VAL A 174 8.12 -3.86 12.34
N LEU A 175 9.28 -3.36 12.76
CA LEU A 175 10.42 -3.16 11.86
C LEU A 175 11.14 -4.49 11.66
N VAL A 176 11.27 -4.91 10.41
CA VAL A 176 11.90 -6.16 10.02
C VAL A 176 12.93 -5.96 8.91
N GLY A 177 13.91 -6.85 8.83
CA GLY A 177 14.85 -6.91 7.70
C GLY A 177 14.31 -7.78 6.56
N VAL A 178 14.98 -7.72 5.42
CA VAL A 178 14.65 -8.57 4.27
C VAL A 178 15.06 -10.01 4.58
N CYS A 179 14.08 -10.91 4.55
CA CYS A 179 14.25 -12.35 4.56
C CYS A 179 13.00 -13.01 4.01
N PHE A 180 13.07 -14.24 3.54
CA PHE A 180 11.91 -14.96 3.01
C PHE A 180 10.80 -15.07 4.07
N GLY A 181 9.58 -14.63 3.71
CA GLY A 181 8.40 -14.64 4.59
C GLY A 181 8.45 -13.62 5.74
N PHE A 182 9.45 -12.75 5.79
CA PHE A 182 9.70 -11.76 6.84
C PHE A 182 9.60 -12.36 8.25
N VAL A 183 8.72 -11.87 9.13
CA VAL A 183 8.50 -12.43 10.46
C VAL A 183 7.20 -13.23 10.51
N GLY A 184 6.08 -12.65 10.10
CA GLY A 184 4.76 -13.25 10.22
C GLY A 184 4.63 -14.55 9.44
N ASN A 185 4.91 -14.53 8.14
CA ASN A 185 4.82 -15.72 7.30
C ASN A 185 5.87 -16.77 7.70
N ARG A 186 7.08 -16.34 8.00
CA ARG A 186 8.15 -17.24 8.44
C ARG A 186 7.82 -18.00 9.75
N MET A 187 7.02 -17.41 10.62
CA MET A 187 6.56 -18.10 11.85
C MET A 187 5.45 -19.10 11.57
N ILE A 188 4.66 -18.92 10.52
CA ILE A 188 3.46 -19.74 10.24
C ILE A 188 3.77 -20.88 9.27
N GLU A 189 4.62 -20.65 8.25
CA GLU A 189 4.92 -21.65 7.20
C GLU A 189 5.48 -22.99 7.70
N PRO A 190 6.20 -23.10 8.83
CA PRO A 190 6.64 -24.40 9.33
C PRO A 190 5.56 -25.28 9.97
N TYR A 191 4.34 -24.77 10.14
CA TYR A 191 3.19 -25.44 10.77
C TYR A 191 2.04 -25.64 9.79
#